data_97265378de7be2690956e658b94e147e
#
_entry.id   97265378de7be2690956e658b94e147e
#
_cell.length_a   1.000
_cell.length_b   1.000
_cell.length_c   1.000
_cell.angle_alpha   90.00
_cell.angle_beta   90.00
_cell.angle_gamma   90.00
#
_symmetry.space_group_name_H-M   'P 1'
#
loop_
_entity.id
_entity.type
_entity.pdbx_description
1 polymer ?
#
loop_
_entity_poly.entity_id
_entity_poly.type
_entity_poly.pdbx_seq_one_letter_code
_entity_poly.pdbx_strand_id
1 'polypeptide(L)'
;MLARPRKNIYDNKINQNQFLQRVEKIIDSGLKFLELPWEDNDNWLTLMQRLRLKFPNIQIGSSTIKNKKSIDDSLHIGLNFSMMRFWDKELFNYSRENNFLLIPGLRQLNHLNEAISYNCKIIKIFPVKEKEPILDLNNFKKITFIGAGDLSIKDLNNYKSLGYKAIIIGQKGFDGENFD
;
A
#
# COMPACT_ATOMS: atom_id res chain seq x y z
N MET A 1 0.16 7.71 -1.80
CA MET A 1 1.61 7.60 -1.55
C MET A 1 1.83 6.63 -0.42
N LEU A 2 2.73 5.72 -0.60
CA LEU A 2 2.91 4.60 0.33
C LEU A 2 4.41 4.33 0.43
N ALA A 3 4.91 4.11 1.61
CA ALA A 3 6.33 4.03 1.84
C ALA A 3 6.74 2.76 2.57
N ARG A 4 7.90 2.26 2.23
CA ARG A 4 8.53 1.13 2.91
C ARG A 4 9.65 1.67 3.81
N PRO A 5 9.44 1.76 5.12
CA PRO A 5 10.48 2.23 6.03
C PRO A 5 11.63 1.23 6.13
N ARG A 6 12.80 1.70 6.54
CA ARG A 6 13.95 0.82 6.85
C ARG A 6 13.56 -0.14 7.97
N LYS A 7 14.10 -1.36 7.95
CA LYS A 7 13.79 -2.44 8.91
C LYS A 7 13.84 -2.03 10.39
N ASN A 8 14.60 -1.01 10.74
CA ASN A 8 14.88 -0.64 12.13
C ASN A 8 13.81 0.26 12.80
N ILE A 9 12.73 0.64 12.11
CA ILE A 9 11.70 1.51 12.74
C ILE A 9 10.90 0.79 13.82
N TYR A 10 10.85 -0.53 13.75
CA TYR A 10 10.12 -1.35 14.73
C TYR A 10 10.96 -1.66 15.97
N ASP A 11 12.30 -1.52 15.91
CA ASP A 11 13.21 -2.08 16.90
C ASP A 11 13.15 -1.42 18.27
N ASN A 12 12.83 -0.13 18.34
CA ASN A 12 12.73 0.57 19.62
C ASN A 12 11.84 1.82 19.55
N LYS A 13 11.46 2.32 20.74
CA LYS A 13 10.55 3.47 20.89
C LYS A 13 11.13 4.77 20.31
N ILE A 14 12.45 4.94 20.30
CA ILE A 14 13.12 6.13 19.75
C ILE A 14 12.94 6.17 18.24
N ASN A 15 13.24 5.06 17.56
CA ASN A 15 13.06 4.94 16.12
C ASN A 15 11.60 5.13 15.69
N GLN A 16 10.65 4.57 16.46
CA GLN A 16 9.22 4.80 16.23
C GLN A 16 8.84 6.27 16.37
N ASN A 17 9.37 7.00 17.37
CA ASN A 17 9.08 8.42 17.54
C ASN A 17 9.61 9.26 16.37
N GLN A 18 10.84 9.00 15.93
CA GLN A 18 11.41 9.67 14.76
C GLN A 18 10.60 9.39 13.49
N PHE A 19 10.14 8.15 13.35
CA PHE A 19 9.27 7.78 12.22
C PHE A 19 7.93 8.53 12.27
N LEU A 20 7.27 8.60 13.42
CA LEU A 20 6.02 9.35 13.59
C LEU A 20 6.18 10.85 13.27
N GLN A 21 7.30 11.47 13.64
CA GLN A 21 7.59 12.86 13.29
C GLN A 21 7.77 13.05 11.77
N ARG A 22 8.40 12.10 11.08
CA ARG A 22 8.51 12.13 9.62
C ARG A 22 7.17 11.98 8.94
N VAL A 23 6.36 11.04 9.41
CA VAL A 23 4.98 10.85 8.91
C VAL A 23 4.16 12.14 9.06
N GLU A 24 4.27 12.83 10.20
CA GLU A 24 3.59 14.10 10.44
C GLU A 24 3.94 15.14 9.37
N LYS A 25 5.23 15.37 9.12
CA LYS A 25 5.68 16.28 8.06
C LYS A 25 5.15 15.95 6.67
N ILE A 26 5.07 14.64 6.36
CA ILE A 26 4.56 14.18 5.07
C ILE A 26 3.02 14.36 5.00
N ILE A 27 2.31 14.17 6.11
CA ILE A 27 0.87 14.45 6.19
C ILE A 27 0.60 15.93 5.96
N ASP A 28 1.40 16.81 6.55
CA ASP A 28 1.28 18.25 6.38
C ASP A 28 1.48 18.68 4.91
N SER A 29 2.25 17.92 4.14
CA SER A 29 2.38 18.10 2.68
C SER A 29 1.24 17.49 1.86
N GLY A 30 0.16 17.01 2.48
CA GLY A 30 -1.05 16.56 1.80
C GLY A 30 -1.17 15.03 1.62
N LEU A 31 -0.34 14.22 2.30
CA LEU A 31 -0.50 12.77 2.28
C LEU A 31 -1.87 12.37 2.84
N LYS A 32 -2.59 11.51 2.10
CA LYS A 32 -3.89 10.95 2.52
C LYS A 32 -3.84 9.45 2.80
N PHE A 33 -2.86 8.75 2.26
CA PHE A 33 -2.74 7.30 2.34
C PHE A 33 -1.33 6.90 2.74
N LEU A 34 -1.22 6.07 3.77
CA LEU A 34 0.05 5.50 4.26
C LEU A 34 -0.08 3.99 4.35
N GLU A 35 0.90 3.23 3.89
CA GLU A 35 0.99 1.81 4.18
C GLU A 35 2.35 1.44 4.78
N LEU A 36 2.37 0.45 5.68
CA LEU A 36 3.59 -0.17 6.16
C LEU A 36 3.56 -1.67 5.88
N PRO A 37 4.70 -2.28 5.53
CA PRO A 37 4.78 -3.73 5.42
C PRO A 37 4.37 -4.39 6.73
N TRP A 38 3.50 -5.40 6.64
CA TRP A 38 3.15 -6.21 7.80
C TRP A 38 4.35 -7.05 8.26
N GLU A 39 4.55 -7.10 9.56
CA GLU A 39 5.53 -7.95 10.24
C GLU A 39 4.87 -8.67 11.41
N ASP A 40 5.21 -9.93 11.59
CA ASP A 40 4.68 -10.78 12.65
C ASP A 40 5.44 -10.52 13.96
N ASN A 41 5.20 -9.35 14.55
CA ASN A 41 5.78 -8.98 15.84
C ASN A 41 4.98 -7.87 16.56
N ASP A 42 5.10 -7.80 17.88
CA ASP A 42 4.38 -6.86 18.74
C ASP A 42 4.80 -5.40 18.51
N ASN A 43 6.03 -5.16 18.07
CA ASN A 43 6.50 -3.81 17.78
C ASN A 43 5.79 -3.24 16.55
N TRP A 44 5.47 -4.06 15.54
CA TRP A 44 4.67 -3.66 14.40
C TRP A 44 3.26 -3.28 14.85
N LEU A 45 2.60 -4.15 15.66
CA LEU A 45 1.27 -3.89 16.21
C LEU A 45 1.26 -2.56 16.97
N THR A 46 2.22 -2.37 17.88
CA THR A 46 2.35 -1.15 18.68
C THR A 46 2.51 0.09 17.81
N LEU A 47 3.37 0.05 16.79
CA LEU A 47 3.58 1.20 15.90
C LEU A 47 2.31 1.52 15.10
N MET A 48 1.63 0.51 14.56
CA MET A 48 0.42 0.72 13.77
C MET A 48 -0.73 1.29 14.62
N GLN A 49 -0.90 0.85 15.86
CA GLN A 49 -1.84 1.43 16.82
C GLN A 49 -1.51 2.90 17.09
N ARG A 50 -0.24 3.23 17.32
CA ARG A 50 0.21 4.61 17.54
C ARG A 50 -0.05 5.50 16.32
N LEU A 51 0.16 4.99 15.11
CA LEU A 51 -0.17 5.68 13.87
C LEU A 51 -1.67 5.98 13.77
N ARG A 52 -2.53 4.99 14.05
CA ARG A 52 -3.98 5.17 14.02
C ARG A 52 -4.46 6.22 15.01
N LEU A 53 -3.92 6.18 16.23
CA LEU A 53 -4.28 7.14 17.29
C LEU A 53 -3.80 8.56 16.96
N LYS A 54 -2.55 8.69 16.47
CA LYS A 54 -1.97 10.01 16.19
C LYS A 54 -2.55 10.67 14.94
N PHE A 55 -2.90 9.88 13.92
CA PHE A 55 -3.32 10.38 12.60
C PHE A 55 -4.69 9.80 12.18
N PRO A 56 -5.79 10.14 12.89
CA PRO A 56 -7.10 9.54 12.63
C PRO A 56 -7.68 9.90 11.26
N ASN A 57 -7.24 11.00 10.66
CA ASN A 57 -7.81 11.55 9.42
C ASN A 57 -7.15 10.99 8.14
N ILE A 58 -6.08 10.21 8.25
CA ILE A 58 -5.46 9.57 7.07
C ILE A 58 -5.87 8.09 6.97
N GLN A 59 -5.84 7.59 5.75
CA GLN A 59 -6.08 6.18 5.47
C GLN A 59 -4.79 5.41 5.72
N ILE A 60 -4.79 4.56 6.75
CA ILE A 60 -3.62 3.75 7.11
C ILE A 60 -3.89 2.31 6.74
N GLY A 61 -2.95 1.69 6.07
CA GLY A 61 -3.00 0.31 5.64
C GLY A 61 -1.74 -0.47 5.94
N SER A 62 -1.82 -1.77 5.72
CA SER A 62 -0.66 -2.66 5.72
C SER A 62 -0.37 -3.20 4.32
N SER A 63 0.86 -3.59 4.08
CA SER A 63 1.25 -4.25 2.83
C SER A 63 1.99 -5.56 3.08
N THR A 64 2.34 -6.25 2.00
CA THR A 64 3.04 -7.55 2.08
C THR A 64 2.19 -8.63 2.77
N ILE A 65 0.86 -8.53 2.65
CA ILE A 65 -0.07 -9.53 3.18
C ILE A 65 0.23 -10.89 2.54
N LYS A 66 0.37 -11.92 3.36
CA LYS A 66 0.81 -13.27 2.94
C LYS A 66 0.08 -14.42 3.64
N ASN A 67 -0.73 -14.14 4.65
CA ASN A 67 -1.50 -15.14 5.41
C ASN A 67 -2.70 -14.49 6.13
N LYS A 68 -3.62 -15.30 6.66
CA LYS A 68 -4.81 -14.83 7.37
C LYS A 68 -4.45 -13.98 8.59
N LYS A 69 -3.44 -14.37 9.38
CA LYS A 69 -2.99 -13.60 10.55
C LYS A 69 -2.67 -12.15 10.19
N SER A 70 -2.06 -11.89 9.03
CA SER A 70 -1.76 -10.52 8.60
C SER A 70 -3.01 -9.69 8.31
N ILE A 71 -4.12 -10.32 7.93
CA ILE A 71 -5.44 -9.69 7.77
C ILE A 71 -6.06 -9.45 9.14
N ASP A 72 -6.02 -10.46 10.03
CA ASP A 72 -6.59 -10.37 11.38
C ASP A 72 -5.92 -9.27 12.21
N ASP A 73 -4.59 -9.19 12.18
CA ASP A 73 -3.84 -8.12 12.83
C ASP A 73 -4.25 -6.73 12.30
N SER A 74 -4.44 -6.61 10.98
CA SER A 74 -4.86 -5.36 10.35
C SER A 74 -6.28 -4.95 10.74
N LEU A 75 -7.19 -5.92 10.82
CA LEU A 75 -8.55 -5.73 11.32
C LEU A 75 -8.57 -5.34 12.79
N HIS A 76 -7.81 -6.04 13.62
CA HIS A 76 -7.72 -5.77 15.06
C HIS A 76 -7.29 -4.32 15.37
N ILE A 77 -6.34 -3.79 14.61
CA ILE A 77 -5.86 -2.41 14.74
C ILE A 77 -6.87 -1.40 14.15
N GLY A 78 -7.83 -1.84 13.34
CA GLY A 78 -8.75 -0.97 12.63
C GLY A 78 -8.09 -0.24 11.45
N LEU A 79 -7.21 -0.92 10.71
CA LEU A 79 -6.63 -0.37 9.49
C LEU A 79 -7.69 -0.23 8.39
N ASN A 80 -7.51 0.76 7.52
CA ASN A 80 -8.49 1.06 6.48
C ASN A 80 -8.42 0.10 5.29
N PHE A 81 -7.24 -0.48 5.02
CA PHE A 81 -7.01 -1.41 3.92
C PHE A 81 -5.74 -2.23 4.15
N SER A 82 -5.59 -3.25 3.33
CA SER A 82 -4.32 -3.98 3.19
C SER A 82 -4.00 -4.25 1.73
N MET A 83 -2.72 -4.50 1.43
CA MET A 83 -2.28 -4.83 0.07
C MET A 83 -1.54 -6.15 0.02
N MET A 84 -1.97 -7.05 -0.84
CA MET A 84 -1.23 -8.26 -1.14
C MET A 84 0.03 -7.93 -1.96
N ARG A 85 1.06 -8.75 -1.79
CA ARG A 85 2.23 -8.71 -2.67
C ARG A 85 1.93 -9.37 -4.01
N PHE A 86 1.24 -10.51 -3.98
CA PHE A 86 0.84 -11.29 -5.13
C PHE A 86 -0.63 -11.66 -5.00
N TRP A 87 -1.26 -11.99 -6.13
CA TRP A 87 -2.63 -12.49 -6.14
C TRP A 87 -2.75 -13.80 -5.37
N ASP A 88 -3.70 -13.84 -4.47
CA ASP A 88 -4.08 -15.01 -3.69
C ASP A 88 -5.59 -14.97 -3.46
N LYS A 89 -6.32 -15.86 -4.13
CA LYS A 89 -7.79 -15.90 -4.10
C LYS A 89 -8.35 -16.28 -2.73
N GLU A 90 -7.64 -17.11 -1.97
CA GLU A 90 -8.10 -17.55 -0.66
C GLU A 90 -8.01 -16.41 0.36
N LEU A 91 -6.90 -15.69 0.37
CA LEU A 91 -6.75 -14.49 1.21
C LEU A 91 -7.73 -13.39 0.80
N PHE A 92 -8.00 -13.23 -0.50
CA PHE A 92 -8.97 -12.26 -0.99
C PHE A 92 -10.40 -12.60 -0.52
N ASN A 93 -10.81 -13.87 -0.63
CA ASN A 93 -12.11 -14.31 -0.13
C ASN A 93 -12.20 -14.16 1.39
N TYR A 94 -11.18 -14.57 2.13
CA TYR A 94 -11.12 -14.40 3.57
C TYR A 94 -11.31 -12.95 4.00
N SER A 95 -10.65 -12.01 3.32
CA SER A 95 -10.80 -10.59 3.63
C SER A 95 -12.23 -10.09 3.36
N ARG A 96 -12.88 -10.57 2.29
CA ARG A 96 -14.28 -10.22 1.97
C ARG A 96 -15.28 -10.75 2.99
N GLU A 97 -15.08 -11.98 3.45
CA GLU A 97 -15.90 -12.60 4.50
C GLU A 97 -15.83 -11.81 5.81
N ASN A 98 -14.68 -11.14 6.06
CA ASN A 98 -14.47 -10.27 7.21
C ASN A 98 -14.74 -8.78 6.92
N ASN A 99 -15.36 -8.42 5.78
CA ASN A 99 -15.66 -7.05 5.38
C ASN A 99 -14.44 -6.13 5.37
N PHE A 100 -13.26 -6.64 5.01
CA PHE A 100 -12.02 -5.90 4.99
C PHE A 100 -11.51 -5.63 3.57
N LEU A 101 -11.07 -4.41 3.31
CA LEU A 101 -10.53 -4.03 2.00
C LEU A 101 -9.11 -4.59 1.82
N LEU A 102 -9.00 -5.68 1.07
CA LEU A 102 -7.72 -6.24 0.63
C LEU A 102 -7.49 -5.94 -0.86
N ILE A 103 -6.47 -5.18 -1.17
CA ILE A 103 -6.10 -4.80 -2.53
C ILE A 103 -5.15 -5.85 -3.11
N PRO A 104 -5.54 -6.55 -4.19
CA PRO A 104 -4.67 -7.54 -4.81
C PRO A 104 -3.44 -6.90 -5.45
N GLY A 105 -2.29 -7.55 -5.30
CA GLY A 105 -1.06 -7.23 -5.99
C GLY A 105 -0.86 -8.14 -7.20
N LEU A 106 -0.67 -7.59 -8.39
CA LEU A 106 -0.38 -8.37 -9.58
C LEU A 106 1.07 -8.15 -10.02
N ARG A 107 1.83 -9.23 -10.08
CA ARG A 107 3.14 -9.26 -10.71
C ARG A 107 3.04 -9.66 -12.19
N GLN A 108 2.11 -10.54 -12.51
CA GLN A 108 1.87 -11.05 -13.85
C GLN A 108 0.46 -10.65 -14.31
N LEU A 109 0.34 -10.23 -15.54
CA LEU A 109 -0.92 -9.76 -16.11
C LEU A 109 -1.91 -10.90 -16.40
N ASN A 110 -1.44 -12.14 -16.49
CA ASN A 110 -2.32 -13.30 -16.62
C ASN A 110 -3.32 -13.43 -15.44
N HIS A 111 -2.97 -12.96 -14.25
CA HIS A 111 -3.88 -12.91 -13.10
C HIS A 111 -4.87 -11.73 -13.14
N LEU A 112 -4.74 -10.81 -14.12
CA LEU A 112 -5.63 -9.66 -14.20
C LEU A 112 -7.09 -10.09 -14.45
N ASN A 113 -7.30 -10.98 -15.42
CA ASN A 113 -8.65 -11.47 -15.74
C ASN A 113 -9.25 -12.23 -14.55
N GLU A 114 -8.47 -13.00 -13.84
CA GLU A 114 -8.91 -13.69 -12.64
C GLU A 114 -9.32 -12.69 -11.55
N ALA A 115 -8.47 -11.70 -11.22
CA ALA A 115 -8.81 -10.67 -10.24
C ALA A 115 -10.08 -9.88 -10.63
N ILE A 116 -10.27 -9.60 -11.91
CA ILE A 116 -11.50 -8.98 -12.45
C ILE A 116 -12.70 -9.86 -12.22
N SER A 117 -12.61 -11.18 -12.49
CA SER A 117 -13.72 -12.13 -12.27
C SER A 117 -14.15 -12.23 -10.80
N TYR A 118 -13.22 -11.97 -9.87
CA TYR A 118 -13.52 -11.83 -8.44
C TYR A 118 -14.06 -10.45 -8.05
N ASN A 119 -14.39 -9.61 -9.05
CA ASN A 119 -14.94 -8.25 -8.84
C ASN A 119 -14.02 -7.31 -8.08
N CYS A 120 -12.69 -7.47 -8.23
CA CYS A 120 -11.71 -6.53 -7.68
C CYS A 120 -11.89 -5.15 -8.33
N LYS A 121 -12.15 -4.14 -7.51
CA LYS A 121 -12.33 -2.75 -7.98
C LYS A 121 -11.04 -1.93 -7.91
N ILE A 122 -10.10 -2.36 -7.10
CA ILE A 122 -8.79 -1.72 -6.93
C ILE A 122 -7.74 -2.81 -7.09
N ILE A 123 -6.73 -2.55 -7.90
CA ILE A 123 -5.67 -3.51 -8.22
C ILE A 123 -4.31 -2.79 -8.20
N LYS A 124 -3.34 -3.37 -7.51
CA LYS A 124 -1.95 -2.89 -7.50
C LYS A 124 -1.12 -3.66 -8.53
N ILE A 125 -0.44 -2.97 -9.42
CA ILE A 125 0.55 -3.54 -10.34
C ILE A 125 1.95 -3.34 -9.75
N PHE A 126 2.73 -4.42 -9.58
CA PHE A 126 4.07 -4.37 -9.00
C PHE A 126 4.98 -5.48 -9.55
N PRO A 127 6.22 -5.17 -9.94
CA PRO A 127 6.77 -3.84 -10.18
C PRO A 127 6.34 -3.31 -11.57
N VAL A 128 5.97 -2.03 -11.66
CA VAL A 128 5.53 -1.45 -12.94
C VAL A 128 6.69 -1.18 -13.90
N LYS A 129 7.86 -0.76 -13.39
CA LYS A 129 9.04 -0.43 -14.22
C LYS A 129 9.65 -1.64 -14.94
N GLU A 130 9.37 -2.85 -14.49
CA GLU A 130 9.83 -4.09 -15.11
C GLU A 130 8.85 -4.59 -16.20
N LYS A 131 7.76 -3.84 -16.48
CA LYS A 131 6.75 -4.21 -17.48
C LYS A 131 7.01 -3.47 -18.78
N GLU A 132 7.65 -4.16 -19.71
CA GLU A 132 7.82 -3.70 -21.10
C GLU A 132 6.93 -4.57 -22.02
N PRO A 133 6.07 -3.99 -22.87
CA PRO A 133 5.72 -2.56 -22.94
C PRO A 133 4.93 -2.09 -21.72
N ILE A 134 5.01 -0.79 -21.40
CA ILE A 134 4.22 -0.19 -20.32
C ILE A 134 2.73 -0.43 -20.58
N LEU A 135 2.04 -0.96 -19.59
CA LEU A 135 0.64 -1.34 -19.72
C LEU A 135 -0.26 -0.09 -19.79
N ASP A 136 -0.99 0.07 -20.89
CA ASP A 136 -2.07 1.03 -21.02
C ASP A 136 -3.35 0.48 -20.38
N LEU A 137 -3.80 1.11 -19.31
CA LEU A 137 -4.95 0.69 -18.51
C LEU A 137 -6.21 1.48 -18.81
N ASN A 138 -6.19 2.41 -19.77
CA ASN A 138 -7.34 3.27 -20.09
C ASN A 138 -8.58 2.49 -20.52
N ASN A 139 -8.43 1.28 -21.01
CA ASN A 139 -9.55 0.41 -21.39
C ASN A 139 -10.30 -0.21 -20.19
N PHE A 140 -9.74 -0.16 -18.99
CA PHE A 140 -10.33 -0.75 -17.78
C PHE A 140 -11.03 0.29 -16.90
N LYS A 141 -12.00 1.02 -17.46
CA LYS A 141 -12.66 2.18 -16.82
C LYS A 141 -13.29 1.91 -15.44
N LYS A 142 -13.63 0.66 -15.14
CA LYS A 142 -14.28 0.25 -13.87
C LYS A 142 -13.30 -0.16 -12.78
N ILE A 143 -11.99 -0.14 -13.06
CA ILE A 143 -10.96 -0.61 -12.14
C ILE A 143 -10.03 0.56 -11.81
N THR A 144 -9.71 0.70 -10.54
CA THR A 144 -8.70 1.63 -10.05
C THR A 144 -7.35 0.91 -9.99
N PHE A 145 -6.42 1.31 -10.85
CA PHE A 145 -5.06 0.76 -10.83
C PHE A 145 -4.12 1.65 -10.02
N ILE A 146 -3.28 0.98 -9.20
CA ILE A 146 -2.23 1.60 -8.41
C ILE A 146 -0.89 1.06 -8.90
N GLY A 147 -0.01 1.96 -9.33
CA GLY A 147 1.34 1.60 -9.77
C GLY A 147 2.32 1.55 -8.59
N ALA A 148 3.16 0.50 -8.55
CA ALA A 148 4.20 0.36 -7.54
C ALA A 148 5.51 -0.19 -8.14
N GLY A 149 6.65 0.15 -7.54
CA GLY A 149 7.96 -0.36 -7.94
C GLY A 149 8.96 0.76 -8.22
N ASP A 150 9.69 1.18 -7.21
CA ASP A 150 10.73 2.23 -7.26
C ASP A 150 10.29 3.51 -7.98
N LEU A 151 9.07 3.97 -7.67
CA LEU A 151 8.49 5.19 -8.23
C LEU A 151 8.81 6.39 -7.35
N SER A 152 8.85 7.56 -8.00
CA SER A 152 8.98 8.89 -7.37
C SER A 152 7.77 9.76 -7.72
N ILE A 153 7.65 10.92 -7.11
CA ILE A 153 6.59 11.88 -7.44
C ILE A 153 6.63 12.32 -8.91
N LYS A 154 7.82 12.39 -9.49
CA LYS A 154 8.03 12.76 -10.90
C LYS A 154 7.38 11.77 -11.88
N ASP A 155 7.21 10.52 -11.47
CA ASP A 155 6.60 9.48 -12.29
C ASP A 155 5.05 9.62 -12.37
N LEU A 156 4.44 10.41 -11.46
CA LEU A 156 2.98 10.47 -11.28
C LEU A 156 2.24 10.80 -12.59
N ASN A 157 2.66 11.86 -13.28
CA ASN A 157 1.97 12.32 -14.49
C ASN A 157 2.07 11.30 -15.62
N ASN A 158 3.22 10.64 -15.77
CA ASN A 158 3.41 9.59 -16.77
C ASN A 158 2.47 8.39 -16.50
N TYR A 159 2.45 7.87 -15.25
CA TYR A 159 1.55 6.75 -14.92
C TYR A 159 0.07 7.14 -14.96
N LYS A 160 -0.27 8.40 -14.64
CA LYS A 160 -1.63 8.90 -14.77
C LYS A 160 -2.11 8.88 -16.23
N SER A 161 -1.28 9.28 -17.20
CA SER A 161 -1.64 9.22 -18.63
C SER A 161 -1.87 7.78 -19.13
N LEU A 162 -1.25 6.78 -18.49
CA LEU A 162 -1.43 5.35 -18.76
C LEU A 162 -2.64 4.72 -18.05
N GLY A 163 -3.45 5.52 -17.35
CA GLY A 163 -4.67 5.07 -16.69
C GLY A 163 -4.52 4.68 -15.20
N TYR A 164 -3.32 4.78 -14.62
CA TYR A 164 -3.16 4.60 -13.18
C TYR A 164 -3.80 5.78 -12.43
N LYS A 165 -4.52 5.49 -11.34
CA LYS A 165 -5.17 6.51 -10.50
C LYS A 165 -4.31 6.94 -9.31
N ALA A 166 -3.31 6.14 -8.96
CA ALA A 166 -2.34 6.41 -7.90
C ALA A 166 -1.03 5.70 -8.17
N ILE A 167 0.04 6.18 -7.54
CA ILE A 167 1.33 5.49 -7.47
C ILE A 167 1.76 5.33 -6.02
N ILE A 168 2.53 4.28 -5.77
CA ILE A 168 3.17 4.03 -4.48
C ILE A 168 4.61 4.54 -4.55
N ILE A 169 4.90 5.54 -3.73
CA ILE A 169 6.26 6.07 -3.55
C ILE A 169 6.86 5.34 -2.36
N GLY A 170 7.95 4.63 -2.60
CA GLY A 170 8.64 3.84 -1.58
C GLY A 170 9.47 4.68 -0.61
N GLN A 171 10.62 4.15 -0.22
CA GLN A 171 11.56 4.77 0.74
C GLN A 171 11.94 6.21 0.37
N LYS A 172 12.07 6.52 -0.91
CA LYS A 172 12.40 7.88 -1.41
C LYS A 172 11.45 8.96 -0.88
N GLY A 173 10.16 8.64 -0.74
CA GLY A 173 9.18 9.55 -0.16
C GLY A 173 9.41 9.88 1.32
N PHE A 174 10.14 9.02 2.05
CA PHE A 174 10.53 9.29 3.44
C PHE A 174 11.90 9.94 3.56
N ASP A 175 12.78 9.78 2.57
CA ASP A 175 14.16 10.29 2.61
C ASP A 175 14.26 11.76 2.13
N GLY A 176 13.12 12.45 1.92
CA GLY A 176 13.06 13.88 1.65
C GLY A 176 13.07 14.25 0.18
N GLU A 177 12.49 13.42 -0.71
CA GLU A 177 12.07 13.97 -2.01
C GLU A 177 11.05 15.09 -1.74
N ASN A 178 11.38 16.30 -2.19
CA ASN A 178 10.49 17.43 -2.10
C ASN A 178 9.17 17.09 -2.80
N PHE A 179 8.08 17.32 -2.10
CA PHE A 179 6.72 17.22 -2.62
C PHE A 179 6.23 18.57 -3.18
N ASP A 180 7.17 19.53 -3.32
CA ASP A 180 6.93 20.84 -3.90
C ASP A 180 6.74 20.80 -5.42
#